data_3c066ab2e72b2636f3176e491a9aa041
#
_entry.id   3c066ab2e72b2636f3176e491a9aa041
#
_cell.length_a   1.000
_cell.length_b   1.000
_cell.length_c   1.000
_cell.angle_alpha   90.00
_cell.angle_beta   90.00
_cell.angle_gamma   90.00
#
_symmetry.space_group_name_H-M   'P 1'
#
loop_
_entity.id
_entity.type
_entity.pdbx_description
1 polymer ?
#
loop_
_entity_poly.entity_id
_entity_poly.type
_entity_poly.pdbx_seq_one_letter_code
_entity_poly.pdbx_strand_id
1 'polypeptide(L)'
;MLVLIGVGMLGAGSGIIGSFAVVRRRALLGDALSHAALPGLCLGFMLAGERNLPAMLLGALATGLLGVGVVAFLRRYTRVREDAAIGIVLSVFFGAGIVLSRLIQNSTTLAGSKAGLDSYIFGKTAGMIASDVLLIAGVAVVAIGLVLFLFKEFLLVSFDTGFARVQGWPVQRIDLVLTGLIAVVVVIGLPAVGVVMMAALLIIPGVTARFWSDRLSWVVLLAAGFGIAMGLIGTLLSATYNKMPAGPVITLVGTGLFIASALAAPTRGLIARAWVRRRDLWQMEYDDVLRLLFEAKEAGRPCGMSDLLKGKSWSPGRVRKLLAAMSLAGHANFDTNLGYSLTSTGHTLAVEVVQRRRLWQQVINEFPDLVPVAQPLSRRPVEEIVPPEIVLDLEGKLRAIGRWPEVPAAYPREAVL
;
A
#
# COMPACT_ATOMS: atom_id res chain seq x y z
N MET A 1 8.49 -32.48 -0.66
CA MET A 1 8.24 -31.92 0.68
C MET A 1 9.31 -30.93 1.11
N LEU A 2 10.59 -31.28 1.11
CA LEU A 2 11.70 -30.39 1.49
C LEU A 2 11.73 -29.07 0.69
N VAL A 3 11.56 -29.13 -0.63
CA VAL A 3 11.57 -27.94 -1.51
C VAL A 3 10.46 -26.94 -1.11
N LEU A 4 9.25 -27.44 -0.77
CA LEU A 4 8.15 -26.56 -0.33
C LEU A 4 8.49 -25.83 0.96
N ILE A 5 9.16 -26.52 1.91
CA ILE A 5 9.61 -25.89 3.16
C ILE A 5 10.63 -24.78 2.86
N GLY A 6 11.65 -25.07 2.02
CA GLY A 6 12.66 -24.09 1.65
C GLY A 6 12.09 -22.86 0.96
N VAL A 7 11.20 -23.05 -0.02
CA VAL A 7 10.54 -21.94 -0.74
C VAL A 7 9.57 -21.17 0.17
N GLY A 8 8.85 -21.87 1.06
CA GLY A 8 7.98 -21.24 2.04
C GLY A 8 8.75 -20.35 3.03
N MET A 9 9.90 -20.84 3.53
CA MET A 9 10.78 -20.06 4.42
C MET A 9 11.42 -18.88 3.68
N LEU A 10 11.86 -19.07 2.44
CA LEU A 10 12.35 -17.99 1.60
C LEU A 10 11.25 -16.94 1.37
N GLY A 11 10.03 -17.38 1.08
CA GLY A 11 8.87 -16.50 0.93
C GLY A 11 8.56 -15.70 2.19
N ALA A 12 8.62 -16.35 3.37
CA ALA A 12 8.47 -15.67 4.66
C ALA A 12 9.56 -14.62 4.88
N GLY A 13 10.83 -14.99 4.72
CA GLY A 13 11.97 -14.08 4.88
C GLY A 13 11.93 -12.90 3.92
N SER A 14 11.66 -13.17 2.64
CA SER A 14 11.49 -12.15 1.61
C SER A 14 10.32 -11.21 1.91
N GLY A 15 9.17 -11.75 2.35
CA GLY A 15 8.00 -10.95 2.71
C GLY A 15 8.27 -10.03 3.91
N ILE A 16 8.89 -10.56 4.98
CA ILE A 16 9.24 -9.80 6.18
C ILE A 16 10.19 -8.66 5.83
N ILE A 17 11.33 -8.97 5.20
CA ILE A 17 12.37 -7.99 4.88
C ILE A 17 11.88 -7.02 3.81
N GLY A 18 11.16 -7.53 2.80
CA GLY A 18 10.55 -6.76 1.74
C GLY A 18 9.52 -5.75 2.24
N SER A 19 8.80 -6.06 3.31
CA SER A 19 7.86 -5.12 3.93
C SER A 19 8.56 -3.84 4.41
N PHE A 20 9.74 -3.96 5.03
CA PHE A 20 10.56 -2.81 5.43
C PHE A 20 11.12 -2.06 4.21
N ALA A 21 11.57 -2.78 3.17
CA ALA A 21 12.04 -2.18 1.93
C ALA A 21 10.94 -1.33 1.25
N VAL A 22 9.71 -1.85 1.22
CA VAL A 22 8.52 -1.15 0.66
C VAL A 22 8.16 0.08 1.50
N VAL A 23 8.12 -0.04 2.83
CA VAL A 23 7.78 1.09 3.73
C VAL A 23 8.81 2.22 3.59
N ARG A 24 10.09 1.87 3.45
CA ARG A 24 11.18 2.83 3.25
C ARG A 24 11.33 3.34 1.81
N ARG A 25 10.42 2.97 0.91
CA ARG A 25 10.44 3.33 -0.52
C ARG A 25 11.71 2.88 -1.26
N ARG A 26 12.33 1.79 -0.80
CA ARG A 26 13.56 1.21 -1.35
C ARG A 26 13.34 -0.16 -2.01
N ALA A 27 12.13 -0.40 -2.47
CA ALA A 27 11.76 -1.67 -3.10
C ALA A 27 12.66 -2.02 -4.30
N LEU A 28 13.06 -1.01 -5.10
CA LEU A 28 13.93 -1.19 -6.26
C LEU A 28 15.37 -1.62 -5.93
N LEU A 29 15.82 -1.46 -4.66
CA LEU A 29 17.14 -1.97 -4.26
C LEU A 29 17.22 -3.51 -4.36
N GLY A 30 16.11 -4.22 -4.11
CA GLY A 30 16.07 -5.67 -4.27
C GLY A 30 16.30 -6.11 -5.71
N ASP A 31 15.77 -5.37 -6.67
CA ASP A 31 15.96 -5.61 -8.10
C ASP A 31 17.41 -5.32 -8.51
N ALA A 32 17.95 -4.16 -8.13
CA ALA A 32 19.34 -3.82 -8.36
C ALA A 32 20.31 -4.88 -7.79
N LEU A 33 20.04 -5.36 -6.56
CA LEU A 33 20.82 -6.41 -5.91
C LEU A 33 20.77 -7.74 -6.67
N SER A 34 19.58 -8.15 -7.13
CA SER A 34 19.38 -9.38 -7.88
C SER A 34 20.20 -9.38 -9.17
N HIS A 35 20.18 -8.28 -9.91
CA HIS A 35 20.93 -8.13 -11.15
C HIS A 35 22.43 -7.91 -10.90
N ALA A 36 22.80 -7.16 -9.86
CA ALA A 36 24.22 -6.96 -9.49
C ALA A 36 24.88 -8.22 -8.94
N ALA A 37 24.11 -9.20 -8.46
CA ALA A 37 24.62 -10.48 -8.00
C ALA A 37 25.05 -11.41 -9.14
N LEU A 38 24.54 -11.23 -10.37
CA LEU A 38 24.79 -12.13 -11.49
C LEU A 38 26.28 -12.23 -11.89
N PRO A 39 27.05 -11.14 -12.08
CA PRO A 39 28.47 -11.24 -12.40
C PRO A 39 29.27 -11.93 -11.29
N GLY A 40 28.90 -11.69 -10.02
CA GLY A 40 29.57 -12.34 -8.89
C GLY A 40 29.31 -13.84 -8.82
N LEU A 41 28.12 -14.28 -9.17
CA LEU A 41 27.77 -15.69 -9.30
C LEU A 41 28.65 -16.36 -10.37
N CYS A 42 28.82 -15.70 -11.53
CA CYS A 42 29.70 -16.16 -12.59
C CYS A 42 31.17 -16.19 -12.16
N LEU A 43 31.66 -15.15 -11.48
CA LEU A 43 33.02 -15.09 -10.96
C LEU A 43 33.28 -16.16 -9.89
N GLY A 44 32.33 -16.38 -8.96
CA GLY A 44 32.41 -17.43 -7.96
C GLY A 44 32.51 -18.82 -8.61
N PHE A 45 31.74 -19.07 -9.69
CA PHE A 45 31.83 -20.30 -10.47
C PHE A 45 33.20 -20.44 -11.16
N MET A 46 33.70 -19.38 -11.78
CA MET A 46 35.01 -19.40 -12.44
C MET A 46 36.17 -19.67 -11.48
N LEU A 47 36.13 -19.09 -10.28
CA LEU A 47 37.16 -19.26 -9.26
C LEU A 47 37.12 -20.66 -8.63
N ALA A 48 35.93 -21.23 -8.45
CA ALA A 48 35.77 -22.58 -7.90
C ALA A 48 36.12 -23.68 -8.92
N GLY A 49 36.02 -23.39 -10.22
CA GLY A 49 36.24 -24.38 -11.29
C GLY A 49 35.16 -25.44 -11.42
N GLU A 50 34.24 -25.52 -10.45
CA GLU A 50 33.12 -26.44 -10.35
C GLU A 50 31.89 -25.78 -9.76
N ARG A 51 30.75 -26.49 -9.76
CA ARG A 51 29.50 -26.02 -9.15
C ARG A 51 29.59 -26.06 -7.62
N ASN A 52 30.22 -25.05 -7.03
CA ASN A 52 30.30 -24.84 -5.59
C ASN A 52 29.31 -23.75 -5.18
N LEU A 53 28.13 -24.14 -4.63
CA LEU A 53 27.07 -23.20 -4.27
C LEU A 53 27.53 -22.11 -3.29
N PRO A 54 28.22 -22.42 -2.18
CA PRO A 54 28.77 -21.42 -1.27
C PRO A 54 29.68 -20.37 -1.94
N ALA A 55 30.60 -20.79 -2.79
CA ALA A 55 31.50 -19.89 -3.51
C ALA A 55 30.74 -18.95 -4.46
N MET A 56 29.78 -19.51 -5.18
CA MET A 56 28.91 -18.74 -6.09
C MET A 56 28.05 -17.70 -5.33
N LEU A 57 27.47 -18.09 -4.19
CA LEU A 57 26.67 -17.18 -3.36
C LEU A 57 27.52 -16.09 -2.70
N LEU A 58 28.73 -16.41 -2.26
CA LEU A 58 29.66 -15.40 -1.74
C LEU A 58 30.07 -14.39 -2.82
N GLY A 59 30.37 -14.87 -4.03
CA GLY A 59 30.63 -14.00 -5.18
C GLY A 59 29.44 -13.10 -5.49
N ALA A 60 28.24 -13.66 -5.53
CA ALA A 60 26.99 -12.94 -5.75
C ALA A 60 26.73 -11.87 -4.67
N LEU A 61 26.99 -12.20 -3.41
CA LEU A 61 26.86 -11.27 -2.29
C LEU A 61 27.86 -10.12 -2.40
N ALA A 62 29.12 -10.43 -2.72
CA ALA A 62 30.17 -9.42 -2.87
C ALA A 62 29.83 -8.41 -3.98
N THR A 63 29.44 -8.88 -5.18
CA THR A 63 29.07 -7.99 -6.29
C THR A 63 27.74 -7.29 -6.06
N GLY A 64 26.76 -7.92 -5.41
CA GLY A 64 25.51 -7.30 -4.99
C GLY A 64 25.75 -6.12 -4.04
N LEU A 65 26.56 -6.32 -2.99
CA LEU A 65 26.94 -5.25 -2.06
C LEU A 65 27.76 -4.15 -2.74
N LEU A 66 28.65 -4.51 -3.67
CA LEU A 66 29.37 -3.55 -4.48
C LEU A 66 28.43 -2.71 -5.34
N GLY A 67 27.42 -3.32 -5.95
CA GLY A 67 26.37 -2.63 -6.71
C GLY A 67 25.60 -1.60 -5.86
N VAL A 68 25.19 -1.99 -4.64
CA VAL A 68 24.57 -1.05 -3.69
C VAL A 68 25.54 0.05 -3.28
N GLY A 69 26.80 -0.27 -3.08
CA GLY A 69 27.85 0.72 -2.81
C GLY A 69 27.98 1.74 -3.94
N VAL A 70 27.93 1.30 -5.20
CA VAL A 70 27.95 2.18 -6.38
C VAL A 70 26.71 3.07 -6.43
N VAL A 71 25.51 2.53 -6.15
CA VAL A 71 24.28 3.34 -6.05
C VAL A 71 24.43 4.43 -4.97
N ALA A 72 24.92 4.05 -3.79
CA ALA A 72 25.14 4.99 -2.69
C ALA A 72 26.19 6.06 -3.03
N PHE A 73 27.26 5.66 -3.71
CA PHE A 73 28.32 6.56 -4.20
C PHE A 73 27.76 7.56 -5.21
N LEU A 74 27.07 7.08 -6.26
CA LEU A 74 26.46 7.95 -7.28
C LEU A 74 25.50 8.97 -6.66
N ARG A 75 24.63 8.52 -5.74
CA ARG A 75 23.69 9.40 -5.03
C ARG A 75 24.38 10.46 -4.18
N ARG A 76 25.52 10.11 -3.54
CA ARG A 76 26.21 11.03 -2.63
C ARG A 76 27.08 12.07 -3.37
N TYR A 77 27.77 11.66 -4.42
CA TYR A 77 28.79 12.47 -5.08
C TYR A 77 28.34 13.04 -6.44
N THR A 78 27.16 12.65 -6.95
CA THR A 78 26.63 13.16 -8.22
C THR A 78 25.22 13.74 -8.04
N ARG A 79 24.72 14.41 -9.08
CA ARG A 79 23.34 14.93 -9.13
C ARG A 79 22.33 13.88 -9.65
N VAL A 80 22.75 12.62 -9.77
CA VAL A 80 21.90 11.55 -10.29
C VAL A 80 20.87 11.16 -9.24
N ARG A 81 19.60 11.06 -9.66
CA ARG A 81 18.51 10.59 -8.80
C ARG A 81 18.69 9.11 -8.48
N GLU A 82 18.18 8.67 -7.32
CA GLU A 82 18.31 7.30 -6.84
C GLU A 82 17.82 6.27 -7.87
N ASP A 83 16.68 6.52 -8.51
CA ASP A 83 16.11 5.63 -9.53
C ASP A 83 17.03 5.47 -10.75
N ALA A 84 17.66 6.57 -11.20
CA ALA A 84 18.60 6.52 -12.31
C ALA A 84 19.91 5.81 -11.94
N ALA A 85 20.42 6.01 -10.71
CA ALA A 85 21.60 5.28 -10.21
C ALA A 85 21.34 3.77 -10.14
N ILE A 86 20.15 3.36 -9.68
CA ILE A 86 19.71 1.97 -9.68
C ILE A 86 19.67 1.42 -11.11
N GLY A 87 19.09 2.15 -12.06
CA GLY A 87 19.01 1.75 -13.47
C GLY A 87 20.41 1.57 -14.12
N ILE A 88 21.37 2.45 -13.81
CA ILE A 88 22.77 2.34 -14.28
C ILE A 88 23.42 1.07 -13.74
N VAL A 89 23.33 0.84 -12.42
CA VAL A 89 23.92 -0.35 -11.78
C VAL A 89 23.29 -1.63 -12.34
N LEU A 90 21.96 -1.66 -12.45
CA LEU A 90 21.22 -2.78 -13.03
C LEU A 90 21.75 -3.10 -14.44
N SER A 91 21.80 -2.10 -15.33
CA SER A 91 22.21 -2.29 -16.73
C SER A 91 23.67 -2.76 -16.84
N VAL A 92 24.58 -2.13 -16.14
CA VAL A 92 26.03 -2.43 -16.21
C VAL A 92 26.34 -3.80 -15.62
N PHE A 93 25.84 -4.08 -14.42
CA PHE A 93 26.12 -5.37 -13.76
C PHE A 93 25.42 -6.52 -14.45
N PHE A 94 24.15 -6.34 -14.86
CA PHE A 94 23.43 -7.37 -15.61
C PHE A 94 24.12 -7.67 -16.94
N GLY A 95 24.51 -6.62 -17.69
CA GLY A 95 25.28 -6.78 -18.93
C GLY A 95 26.58 -7.53 -18.72
N ALA A 96 27.37 -7.13 -17.69
CA ALA A 96 28.60 -7.83 -17.33
C ALA A 96 28.33 -9.31 -16.96
N GLY A 97 27.27 -9.58 -16.19
CA GLY A 97 26.88 -10.93 -15.82
C GLY A 97 26.53 -11.80 -17.01
N ILE A 98 25.77 -11.26 -17.99
CA ILE A 98 25.45 -12.00 -19.22
C ILE A 98 26.70 -12.28 -20.06
N VAL A 99 27.61 -11.31 -20.18
CA VAL A 99 28.88 -11.53 -20.91
C VAL A 99 29.71 -12.62 -20.23
N LEU A 100 29.87 -12.58 -18.90
CA LEU A 100 30.59 -13.61 -18.14
C LEU A 100 29.92 -14.99 -18.27
N SER A 101 28.61 -15.06 -18.20
CA SER A 101 27.83 -16.30 -18.40
C SER A 101 28.10 -16.89 -19.79
N ARG A 102 28.15 -16.08 -20.84
CA ARG A 102 28.47 -16.52 -22.20
C ARG A 102 29.92 -16.98 -22.36
N LEU A 103 30.86 -16.28 -21.71
CA LEU A 103 32.26 -16.71 -21.70
C LEU A 103 32.42 -18.10 -21.05
N ILE A 104 31.74 -18.34 -19.94
CA ILE A 104 31.72 -19.65 -19.28
C ILE A 104 31.11 -20.70 -20.20
N GLN A 105 29.97 -20.42 -20.83
CA GLN A 105 29.31 -21.36 -21.74
C GLN A 105 30.18 -21.72 -22.96
N ASN A 106 30.98 -20.82 -23.48
CA ASN A 106 31.85 -21.03 -24.63
C ASN A 106 33.21 -21.63 -24.28
N SER A 107 33.63 -21.64 -23.00
CA SER A 107 34.94 -22.16 -22.60
C SER A 107 34.98 -23.69 -22.75
N THR A 108 36.03 -24.25 -23.36
CA THR A 108 36.23 -25.69 -23.51
C THR A 108 36.73 -26.36 -22.25
N THR A 109 37.44 -25.62 -21.40
CA THR A 109 38.06 -26.11 -20.16
C THR A 109 37.06 -26.45 -19.06
N LEU A 110 35.86 -25.86 -19.08
CA LEU A 110 34.80 -26.05 -18.09
C LEU A 110 33.66 -26.92 -18.62
N ALA A 111 33.88 -27.73 -19.67
CA ALA A 111 32.83 -28.42 -20.42
C ALA A 111 31.94 -29.35 -19.59
N GLY A 112 32.44 -29.96 -18.52
CA GLY A 112 31.66 -30.85 -17.65
C GLY A 112 30.76 -30.20 -16.62
N SER A 113 31.05 -28.94 -16.24
CA SER A 113 30.35 -28.24 -15.13
C SER A 113 29.34 -27.19 -15.59
N LYS A 114 29.21 -26.95 -16.89
CA LYS A 114 28.37 -25.86 -17.47
C LYS A 114 26.88 -26.05 -17.28
N ALA A 115 26.43 -27.31 -17.13
CA ALA A 115 25.03 -27.66 -17.00
C ALA A 115 24.44 -27.05 -15.71
N GLY A 116 23.70 -25.95 -15.84
CA GLY A 116 22.95 -25.40 -14.71
C GLY A 116 23.15 -23.92 -14.41
N LEU A 117 24.07 -23.21 -15.09
CA LEU A 117 24.24 -21.76 -14.86
C LEU A 117 22.99 -20.98 -15.29
N ASP A 118 22.34 -21.40 -16.38
CA ASP A 118 21.07 -20.82 -16.82
C ASP A 118 19.94 -21.01 -15.78
N SER A 119 20.05 -22.06 -14.94
CA SER A 119 19.09 -22.29 -13.87
C SER A 119 19.10 -21.20 -12.82
N TYR A 120 20.20 -20.47 -12.60
CA TYR A 120 20.25 -19.37 -11.65
C TYR A 120 19.62 -18.09 -12.18
N ILE A 121 19.54 -17.95 -13.51
CA ILE A 121 18.87 -16.80 -14.14
C ILE A 121 17.36 -16.97 -14.05
N PHE A 122 16.84 -18.17 -14.35
CA PHE A 122 15.40 -18.45 -14.40
C PHE A 122 14.84 -19.14 -13.15
N GLY A 123 15.69 -19.60 -12.25
CA GLY A 123 15.33 -20.40 -11.08
C GLY A 123 15.05 -21.87 -11.43
N LYS A 124 15.46 -22.78 -10.57
CA LYS A 124 15.21 -24.21 -10.73
C LYS A 124 14.79 -24.84 -9.40
N THR A 125 13.60 -24.49 -8.95
CA THR A 125 13.05 -24.96 -7.68
C THR A 125 12.97 -26.49 -7.63
N ALA A 126 12.55 -27.14 -8.73
CA ALA A 126 12.43 -28.59 -8.82
C ALA A 126 13.77 -29.35 -8.82
N GLY A 127 14.89 -28.65 -9.08
CA GLY A 127 16.23 -29.25 -9.12
C GLY A 127 17.07 -28.99 -7.87
N MET A 128 16.48 -28.49 -6.78
CA MET A 128 17.18 -28.23 -5.52
C MET A 128 17.44 -29.55 -4.78
N ILE A 129 18.66 -29.72 -4.31
CA ILE A 129 19.06 -30.85 -3.45
C ILE A 129 18.83 -30.48 -1.98
N ALA A 130 18.80 -31.46 -1.10
CA ALA A 130 18.49 -31.27 0.31
C ALA A 130 19.42 -30.28 1.01
N SER A 131 20.73 -30.26 0.63
CA SER A 131 21.70 -29.30 1.14
C SER A 131 21.39 -27.85 0.78
N ASP A 132 20.88 -27.60 -0.45
CA ASP A 132 20.52 -26.26 -0.91
C ASP A 132 19.31 -25.75 -0.10
N VAL A 133 18.31 -26.61 0.11
CA VAL A 133 17.13 -26.30 0.90
C VAL A 133 17.49 -26.00 2.35
N LEU A 134 18.39 -26.80 2.95
CA LEU A 134 18.83 -26.59 4.33
C LEU A 134 19.59 -25.26 4.50
N LEU A 135 20.43 -24.93 3.54
CA LEU A 135 21.17 -23.67 3.52
C LEU A 135 20.20 -22.47 3.41
N ILE A 136 19.27 -22.53 2.46
CA ILE A 136 18.26 -21.47 2.28
C ILE A 136 17.41 -21.32 3.55
N ALA A 137 16.91 -22.42 4.11
CA ALA A 137 16.11 -22.40 5.32
C ALA A 137 16.89 -21.86 6.51
N GLY A 138 18.14 -22.30 6.70
CA GLY A 138 19.00 -21.85 7.79
C GLY A 138 19.24 -20.35 7.76
N VAL A 139 19.59 -19.82 6.58
CA VAL A 139 19.83 -18.38 6.46
C VAL A 139 18.53 -17.58 6.53
N ALA A 140 17.43 -18.09 6.00
CA ALA A 140 16.12 -17.44 6.17
C ALA A 140 15.74 -17.34 7.65
N VAL A 141 15.95 -18.40 8.44
CA VAL A 141 15.73 -18.38 9.90
C VAL A 141 16.59 -17.33 10.59
N VAL A 142 17.88 -17.29 10.29
CA VAL A 142 18.80 -16.29 10.88
C VAL A 142 18.38 -14.88 10.48
N ALA A 143 18.04 -14.66 9.22
CA ALA A 143 17.59 -13.35 8.74
C ALA A 143 16.28 -12.90 9.40
N ILE A 144 15.29 -13.80 9.52
CA ILE A 144 14.05 -13.53 10.24
C ILE A 144 14.32 -13.26 11.72
N GLY A 145 15.15 -14.08 12.37
CA GLY A 145 15.53 -13.89 13.77
C GLY A 145 16.18 -12.53 14.02
N LEU A 146 17.07 -12.10 13.13
CA LEU A 146 17.74 -10.80 13.23
C LEU A 146 16.73 -9.63 12.99
N VAL A 147 15.79 -9.78 12.06
CA VAL A 147 14.72 -8.79 11.89
C VAL A 147 13.83 -8.70 13.12
N LEU A 148 13.47 -9.83 13.73
CA LEU A 148 12.65 -9.84 14.95
C LEU A 148 13.41 -9.23 16.14
N PHE A 149 14.71 -9.50 16.25
CA PHE A 149 15.56 -8.93 17.29
C PHE A 149 15.69 -7.41 17.14
N LEU A 150 15.90 -6.91 15.91
CA LEU A 150 16.02 -5.49 15.60
C LEU A 150 14.70 -4.85 15.16
N PHE A 151 13.55 -5.47 15.50
CA PHE A 151 12.25 -5.02 15.00
C PHE A 151 11.92 -3.59 15.42
N LYS A 152 12.23 -3.22 16.66
CA LYS A 152 11.96 -1.89 17.22
C LYS A 152 12.80 -0.81 16.52
N GLU A 153 14.07 -1.10 16.26
CA GLU A 153 15.01 -0.22 15.59
C GLU A 153 14.62 0.00 14.14
N PHE A 154 14.27 -1.07 13.43
CA PHE A 154 13.76 -0.98 12.06
C PHE A 154 12.42 -0.25 11.99
N LEU A 155 11.54 -0.46 12.96
CA LEU A 155 10.27 0.25 13.08
C LEU A 155 10.51 1.76 13.21
N LEU A 156 11.32 2.17 14.21
CA LEU A 156 11.65 3.56 14.48
C LEU A 156 12.24 4.27 13.26
N VAL A 157 13.28 3.69 12.67
CA VAL A 157 13.98 4.27 11.52
C VAL A 157 13.12 4.26 10.25
N SER A 158 12.13 3.37 10.15
CA SER A 158 11.24 3.31 8.99
C SER A 158 10.14 4.38 9.02
N PHE A 159 9.72 4.84 10.20
CA PHE A 159 8.70 5.87 10.33
C PHE A 159 9.28 7.29 10.37
N ASP A 160 10.29 7.51 11.21
CA ASP A 160 10.88 8.84 11.38
C ASP A 160 12.40 8.75 11.59
N THR A 161 13.13 8.93 10.49
CA THR A 161 14.59 8.99 10.50
C THR A 161 15.13 10.25 11.19
N GLY A 162 14.37 11.35 11.20
CA GLY A 162 14.74 12.60 11.86
C GLY A 162 14.70 12.45 13.38
N PHE A 163 13.58 11.96 13.88
CA PHE A 163 13.38 11.67 15.31
C PHE A 163 14.41 10.66 15.83
N ALA A 164 14.67 9.56 15.07
CA ALA A 164 15.67 8.58 15.43
C ALA A 164 17.07 9.19 15.57
N ARG A 165 17.46 10.14 14.70
CA ARG A 165 18.75 10.86 14.79
C ARG A 165 18.83 11.76 16.01
N VAL A 166 17.76 12.49 16.29
CA VAL A 166 17.72 13.39 17.48
C VAL A 166 17.85 12.59 18.78
N GLN A 167 17.28 11.38 18.82
CA GLN A 167 17.46 10.44 19.95
C GLN A 167 18.83 9.75 20.02
N GLY A 168 19.77 10.04 19.11
CA GLY A 168 21.10 9.46 19.10
C GLY A 168 21.22 8.07 18.48
N TRP A 169 20.18 7.55 17.81
CA TRP A 169 20.23 6.25 17.16
C TRP A 169 21.16 6.26 15.93
N PRO A 170 22.00 5.22 15.75
CA PRO A 170 22.92 5.13 14.62
C PRO A 170 22.18 4.72 13.32
N VAL A 171 21.32 5.63 12.81
CA VAL A 171 20.44 5.38 11.65
C VAL A 171 21.18 4.78 10.45
N GLN A 172 22.44 5.24 10.18
CA GLN A 172 23.22 4.71 9.06
C GLN A 172 23.61 3.24 9.25
N ARG A 173 23.92 2.81 10.49
CA ARG A 173 24.25 1.40 10.78
C ARG A 173 23.02 0.51 10.66
N ILE A 174 21.89 0.98 11.19
CA ILE A 174 20.60 0.26 11.09
C ILE A 174 20.19 0.11 9.62
N ASP A 175 20.39 1.15 8.82
CA ASP A 175 20.13 1.15 7.38
C ASP A 175 21.06 0.18 6.62
N LEU A 176 22.33 0.13 7.00
CA LEU A 176 23.30 -0.80 6.42
C LEU A 176 22.94 -2.26 6.75
N VAL A 177 22.53 -2.53 7.99
CA VAL A 177 22.07 -3.88 8.41
C VAL A 177 20.86 -4.31 7.62
N LEU A 178 19.86 -3.44 7.47
CA LEU A 178 18.66 -3.75 6.67
C LEU A 178 19.00 -4.03 5.21
N THR A 179 19.87 -3.19 4.61
CA THR A 179 20.32 -3.37 3.22
C THR A 179 21.13 -4.68 3.07
N GLY A 180 21.98 -5.00 4.05
CA GLY A 180 22.69 -6.28 4.10
C GLY A 180 21.76 -7.48 4.19
N LEU A 181 20.70 -7.40 5.00
CA LEU A 181 19.68 -8.44 5.11
C LEU A 181 18.91 -8.63 3.78
N ILE A 182 18.57 -7.53 3.11
CA ILE A 182 17.96 -7.59 1.76
C ILE A 182 18.93 -8.31 0.81
N ALA A 183 20.22 -7.96 0.81
CA ALA A 183 21.21 -8.58 -0.05
C ALA A 183 21.34 -10.08 0.22
N VAL A 184 21.43 -10.49 1.47
CA VAL A 184 21.54 -11.90 1.88
C VAL A 184 20.33 -12.70 1.41
N VAL A 185 19.12 -12.22 1.67
CA VAL A 185 17.88 -12.93 1.28
C VAL A 185 17.73 -12.99 -0.23
N VAL A 186 18.06 -11.90 -0.94
CA VAL A 186 18.05 -11.88 -2.41
C VAL A 186 19.02 -12.93 -2.96
N VAL A 187 20.27 -12.91 -2.53
CA VAL A 187 21.32 -13.81 -3.05
C VAL A 187 20.98 -15.28 -2.80
N ILE A 188 20.48 -15.61 -1.61
CA ILE A 188 20.10 -16.98 -1.26
C ILE A 188 18.89 -17.46 -2.04
N GLY A 189 17.98 -16.54 -2.40
CA GLY A 189 16.82 -16.86 -3.22
C GLY A 189 17.14 -17.12 -4.70
N LEU A 190 18.31 -16.68 -5.20
CA LEU A 190 18.67 -16.83 -6.62
C LEU A 190 18.58 -18.28 -7.15
N PRO A 191 19.09 -19.31 -6.46
CA PRO A 191 18.97 -20.69 -6.95
C PRO A 191 17.55 -21.19 -7.04
N ALA A 192 16.68 -20.73 -6.14
CA ALA A 192 15.30 -21.19 -6.05
C ALA A 192 14.39 -20.52 -7.09
N VAL A 193 14.43 -19.21 -7.17
CA VAL A 193 13.44 -18.40 -7.92
C VAL A 193 14.06 -17.77 -9.16
N GLY A 194 15.35 -17.53 -9.14
CA GLY A 194 16.10 -16.87 -10.22
C GLY A 194 16.23 -15.36 -10.01
N VAL A 195 17.21 -14.78 -10.72
CA VAL A 195 17.57 -13.35 -10.60
C VAL A 195 16.35 -12.44 -10.89
N VAL A 196 15.67 -12.69 -12.02
CA VAL A 196 14.59 -11.84 -12.51
C VAL A 196 13.37 -11.84 -11.59
N MET A 197 13.10 -12.99 -10.93
CA MET A 197 11.87 -13.15 -10.14
C MET A 197 12.07 -12.87 -8.65
N MET A 198 13.32 -12.78 -8.19
CA MET A 198 13.61 -12.55 -6.77
C MET A 198 13.12 -11.18 -6.28
N ALA A 199 13.22 -10.15 -7.12
CA ALA A 199 12.67 -8.83 -6.83
C ALA A 199 11.16 -8.87 -6.60
N ALA A 200 10.41 -9.64 -7.41
CA ALA A 200 8.98 -9.81 -7.25
C ALA A 200 8.62 -10.49 -5.91
N LEU A 201 9.36 -11.54 -5.53
CA LEU A 201 9.16 -12.23 -4.26
C LEU A 201 9.43 -11.31 -3.04
N LEU A 202 10.34 -10.35 -3.17
CA LEU A 202 10.63 -9.37 -2.14
C LEU A 202 9.54 -8.29 -2.04
N ILE A 203 9.07 -7.77 -3.18
CA ILE A 203 8.19 -6.59 -3.23
C ILE A 203 6.72 -6.94 -3.05
N ILE A 204 6.23 -7.93 -3.80
CA ILE A 204 4.80 -8.22 -3.92
C ILE A 204 4.14 -8.52 -2.55
N PRO A 205 4.71 -9.40 -1.68
CA PRO A 205 4.10 -9.69 -0.39
C PRO A 205 3.97 -8.46 0.51
N GLY A 206 5.01 -7.61 0.55
CA GLY A 206 5.03 -6.39 1.34
C GLY A 206 4.00 -5.37 0.88
N VAL A 207 3.88 -5.15 -0.43
CA VAL A 207 2.87 -4.24 -1.01
C VAL A 207 1.47 -4.79 -0.81
N THR A 208 1.27 -6.10 -0.99
CA THR A 208 -0.02 -6.78 -0.78
C THR A 208 -0.51 -6.63 0.65
N ALA A 209 0.36 -6.84 1.62
CA ALA A 209 0.04 -6.72 3.05
C ALA A 209 -0.43 -5.29 3.42
N ARG A 210 0.09 -4.25 2.78
CA ARG A 210 -0.30 -2.85 3.04
C ARG A 210 -1.73 -2.50 2.63
N PHE A 211 -2.38 -3.30 1.81
CA PHE A 211 -3.81 -3.12 1.56
C PHE A 211 -4.68 -3.52 2.76
N TRP A 212 -4.17 -4.41 3.63
CA TRP A 212 -4.93 -5.00 4.72
C TRP A 212 -4.74 -4.29 6.06
N SER A 213 -3.60 -3.63 6.29
CA SER A 213 -3.31 -2.94 7.55
C SER A 213 -2.37 -1.76 7.38
N ASP A 214 -2.55 -0.75 8.25
CA ASP A 214 -1.64 0.39 8.39
C ASP A 214 -0.61 0.20 9.51
N ARG A 215 -0.84 -0.76 10.42
CA ARG A 215 0.09 -1.08 11.52
C ARG A 215 1.22 -1.96 11.00
N LEU A 216 2.47 -1.48 11.08
CA LEU A 216 3.63 -2.18 10.51
C LEU A 216 3.81 -3.62 11.04
N SER A 217 3.52 -3.87 12.30
CA SER A 217 3.59 -5.23 12.87
C SER A 217 2.67 -6.21 12.13
N TRP A 218 1.43 -5.80 11.83
CA TRP A 218 0.50 -6.61 11.05
C TRP A 218 0.92 -6.69 9.57
N VAL A 219 1.47 -5.61 9.00
CA VAL A 219 2.00 -5.63 7.62
C VAL A 219 3.12 -6.64 7.48
N VAL A 220 4.05 -6.71 8.44
CA VAL A 220 5.17 -7.68 8.44
C VAL A 220 4.65 -9.11 8.54
N LEU A 221 3.69 -9.37 9.44
CA LEU A 221 3.10 -10.70 9.61
C LEU A 221 2.32 -11.14 8.36
N LEU A 222 1.49 -10.27 7.82
CA LEU A 222 0.74 -10.53 6.58
C LEU A 222 1.67 -10.71 5.38
N ALA A 223 2.74 -9.92 5.28
CA ALA A 223 3.74 -10.07 4.22
C ALA A 223 4.45 -11.41 4.28
N ALA A 224 4.78 -11.91 5.49
CA ALA A 224 5.27 -13.27 5.68
C ALA A 224 4.26 -14.31 5.16
N GLY A 225 3.00 -14.19 5.54
CA GLY A 225 1.92 -15.07 5.10
C GLY A 225 1.72 -15.06 3.58
N PHE A 226 1.67 -13.88 2.96
CA PHE A 226 1.58 -13.76 1.50
C PHE A 226 2.82 -14.29 0.78
N GLY A 227 4.02 -14.09 1.33
CA GLY A 227 5.25 -14.65 0.78
C GLY A 227 5.26 -16.17 0.83
N ILE A 228 4.84 -16.78 1.95
CA ILE A 228 4.66 -18.23 2.07
C ILE A 228 3.62 -18.73 1.07
N ALA A 229 2.46 -18.11 1.00
CA ALA A 229 1.38 -18.51 0.10
C ALA A 229 1.83 -18.44 -1.38
N MET A 230 2.49 -17.35 -1.76
CA MET A 230 3.05 -17.14 -3.11
C MET A 230 4.05 -18.24 -3.46
N GLY A 231 4.98 -18.54 -2.55
CA GLY A 231 5.99 -19.58 -2.73
C GLY A 231 5.39 -20.97 -2.82
N LEU A 232 4.52 -21.35 -1.89
CA LEU A 232 3.91 -22.68 -1.85
C LEU A 232 2.97 -22.92 -3.03
N ILE A 233 2.01 -22.03 -3.28
CA ILE A 233 1.04 -22.17 -4.35
C ILE A 233 1.76 -22.18 -5.71
N GLY A 234 2.70 -21.25 -5.91
CA GLY A 234 3.46 -21.16 -7.16
C GLY A 234 4.30 -22.40 -7.44
N THR A 235 4.97 -22.94 -6.41
CA THR A 235 5.75 -24.19 -6.54
C THR A 235 4.85 -25.39 -6.81
N LEU A 236 3.71 -25.51 -6.13
CA LEU A 236 2.74 -26.59 -6.37
C LEU A 236 2.19 -26.52 -7.78
N LEU A 237 1.78 -25.36 -8.28
CA LEU A 237 1.30 -25.18 -9.64
C LEU A 237 2.39 -25.50 -10.67
N SER A 238 3.63 -25.08 -10.46
CA SER A 238 4.76 -25.44 -11.33
C SER A 238 5.05 -26.93 -11.34
N ALA A 239 4.83 -27.63 -10.23
CA ALA A 239 5.05 -29.07 -10.13
C ALA A 239 3.94 -29.88 -10.80
N THR A 240 2.69 -29.38 -10.85
CA THR A 240 1.56 -30.07 -11.48
C THR A 240 1.58 -29.97 -13.00
N TYR A 241 2.14 -28.90 -13.56
CA TYR A 241 2.20 -28.69 -15.00
C TYR A 241 3.63 -28.94 -15.53
N ASN A 242 3.78 -29.92 -16.41
CA ASN A 242 5.07 -30.30 -17.00
C ASN A 242 5.73 -29.13 -17.73
N LYS A 243 7.05 -28.91 -17.47
CA LYS A 243 7.91 -27.91 -18.11
C LYS A 243 7.60 -26.43 -17.77
N MET A 244 6.77 -26.13 -16.75
CA MET A 244 6.58 -24.76 -16.32
C MET A 244 7.73 -24.28 -15.41
N PRO A 245 8.39 -23.16 -15.73
CA PRO A 245 9.44 -22.60 -14.88
C PRO A 245 8.84 -22.04 -13.59
N ALA A 246 9.38 -22.47 -12.44
CA ALA A 246 8.79 -22.15 -11.13
C ALA A 246 8.82 -20.66 -10.80
N GLY A 247 9.89 -19.93 -11.15
CA GLY A 247 10.00 -18.49 -10.88
C GLY A 247 8.85 -17.66 -11.46
N PRO A 248 8.59 -17.71 -12.77
CA PRO A 248 7.46 -17.03 -13.39
C PRO A 248 6.10 -17.41 -12.80
N VAL A 249 5.88 -18.70 -12.49
CA VAL A 249 4.61 -19.16 -11.89
C VAL A 249 4.43 -18.59 -10.50
N ILE A 250 5.47 -18.60 -9.65
CA ILE A 250 5.45 -17.96 -8.32
C ILE A 250 5.08 -16.47 -8.44
N THR A 251 5.68 -15.77 -9.41
CA THR A 251 5.39 -14.33 -9.63
C THR A 251 3.95 -14.09 -10.09
N LEU A 252 3.42 -14.93 -10.98
CA LEU A 252 2.02 -14.85 -11.42
C LEU A 252 1.04 -15.07 -10.26
N VAL A 253 1.30 -16.07 -9.42
CA VAL A 253 0.51 -16.30 -8.19
C VAL A 253 0.56 -15.08 -7.28
N GLY A 254 1.75 -14.51 -7.05
CA GLY A 254 1.91 -13.29 -6.27
C GLY A 254 1.14 -12.11 -6.86
N THR A 255 1.21 -11.93 -8.17
CA THR A 255 0.43 -10.91 -8.88
C THR A 255 -1.08 -11.13 -8.74
N GLY A 256 -1.54 -12.37 -8.81
CA GLY A 256 -2.94 -12.72 -8.55
C GLY A 256 -3.38 -12.36 -7.13
N LEU A 257 -2.57 -12.70 -6.12
CA LEU A 257 -2.81 -12.35 -4.71
C LEU A 257 -2.82 -10.83 -4.50
N PHE A 258 -1.91 -10.11 -5.17
CA PHE A 258 -1.87 -8.65 -5.14
C PHE A 258 -3.15 -8.04 -5.72
N ILE A 259 -3.58 -8.48 -6.91
CA ILE A 259 -4.81 -7.99 -7.56
C ILE A 259 -6.03 -8.29 -6.69
N ALA A 260 -6.15 -9.53 -6.18
CA ALA A 260 -7.23 -9.91 -5.29
C ALA A 260 -7.27 -9.03 -4.03
N SER A 261 -6.11 -8.77 -3.42
CA SER A 261 -5.99 -7.89 -2.25
C SER A 261 -6.28 -6.43 -2.59
N ALA A 262 -5.82 -5.93 -3.73
CA ALA A 262 -6.10 -4.57 -4.18
C ALA A 262 -7.61 -4.34 -4.42
N LEU A 263 -8.35 -5.37 -4.84
CA LEU A 263 -9.79 -5.30 -5.03
C LEU A 263 -10.56 -5.47 -3.71
N ALA A 264 -10.23 -6.52 -2.94
CA ALA A 264 -11.07 -7.01 -1.83
C ALA A 264 -10.66 -6.51 -0.44
N ALA A 265 -9.48 -5.92 -0.26
CA ALA A 265 -9.02 -5.49 1.07
C ALA A 265 -9.96 -4.47 1.73
N PRO A 266 -10.29 -4.65 3.03
CA PRO A 266 -11.29 -3.82 3.69
C PRO A 266 -10.83 -2.38 3.94
N THR A 267 -9.51 -2.16 4.16
CA THR A 267 -8.99 -0.83 4.51
C THR A 267 -8.67 0.05 3.30
N ARG A 268 -8.02 -0.53 2.28
CA ARG A 268 -7.53 0.21 1.11
C ARG A 268 -7.96 -0.37 -0.23
N GLY A 269 -8.82 -1.40 -0.22
CA GLY A 269 -9.31 -2.05 -1.44
C GLY A 269 -10.15 -1.11 -2.32
N LEU A 270 -10.05 -1.30 -3.62
CA LEU A 270 -10.77 -0.47 -4.60
C LEU A 270 -12.29 -0.58 -4.42
N ILE A 271 -12.79 -1.80 -4.16
CA ILE A 271 -14.24 -2.04 -3.95
C ILE A 271 -14.70 -1.33 -2.67
N ALA A 272 -13.97 -1.46 -1.56
CA ALA A 272 -14.29 -0.81 -0.30
C ALA A 272 -14.30 0.73 -0.46
N ARG A 273 -13.29 1.31 -1.11
CA ARG A 273 -13.21 2.74 -1.39
C ARG A 273 -14.35 3.22 -2.30
N ALA A 274 -14.67 2.46 -3.35
CA ALA A 274 -15.77 2.81 -4.25
C ALA A 274 -17.11 2.78 -3.51
N TRP A 275 -17.31 1.82 -2.60
CA TRP A 275 -18.51 1.70 -1.78
C TRP A 275 -18.65 2.85 -0.78
N VAL A 276 -17.58 3.16 -0.04
CA VAL A 276 -17.54 4.31 0.89
C VAL A 276 -17.80 5.61 0.12
N ARG A 277 -17.12 5.83 -1.01
CA ARG A 277 -17.33 7.03 -1.84
C ARG A 277 -18.77 7.14 -2.34
N ARG A 278 -19.37 6.02 -2.79
CA ARG A 278 -20.78 6.01 -3.21
C ARG A 278 -21.74 6.34 -2.05
N ARG A 279 -21.46 5.79 -0.87
CA ARG A 279 -22.24 6.08 0.35
C ARG A 279 -22.09 7.55 0.73
N ASP A 280 -20.89 8.09 0.69
CA ASP A 280 -20.63 9.49 1.01
C ASP A 280 -21.28 10.46 0.04
N LEU A 281 -21.23 10.18 -1.25
CA LEU A 281 -21.93 10.96 -2.28
C LEU A 281 -23.44 10.92 -2.07
N TRP A 282 -23.99 9.74 -1.81
CA TRP A 282 -25.42 9.58 -1.53
C TRP A 282 -25.88 10.42 -0.34
N GLN A 283 -25.14 10.37 0.75
CA GLN A 283 -25.48 11.13 1.96
C GLN A 283 -25.28 12.65 1.77
N MET A 284 -24.28 13.10 0.98
CA MET A 284 -24.12 14.51 0.63
C MET A 284 -25.31 15.02 -0.19
N GLU A 285 -25.76 14.24 -1.17
CA GLU A 285 -26.92 14.58 -1.96
C GLU A 285 -28.21 14.58 -1.12
N TYR A 286 -28.32 13.66 -0.16
CA TYR A 286 -29.42 13.61 0.79
C TYR A 286 -29.48 14.86 1.67
N ASP A 287 -28.35 15.26 2.25
CA ASP A 287 -28.21 16.49 3.06
C ASP A 287 -28.51 17.74 2.24
N ASP A 288 -28.12 17.78 0.97
CA ASP A 288 -28.42 18.88 0.07
C ASP A 288 -29.92 18.99 -0.25
N VAL A 289 -30.62 17.86 -0.44
CA VAL A 289 -32.08 17.87 -0.64
C VAL A 289 -32.80 18.33 0.63
N LEU A 290 -32.37 17.83 1.82
CA LEU A 290 -32.91 18.32 3.11
C LEU A 290 -32.79 19.83 3.24
N ARG A 291 -31.61 20.38 2.91
CA ARG A 291 -31.35 21.81 2.94
C ARG A 291 -32.26 22.57 1.97
N LEU A 292 -32.40 22.12 0.73
CA LEU A 292 -33.22 22.80 -0.27
C LEU A 292 -34.69 22.82 0.14
N LEU A 293 -35.21 21.72 0.69
CA LEU A 293 -36.56 21.64 1.22
C LEU A 293 -36.74 22.58 2.43
N PHE A 294 -35.75 22.68 3.29
CA PHE A 294 -35.76 23.59 4.43
C PHE A 294 -35.78 25.05 3.97
N GLU A 295 -34.87 25.44 3.06
CA GLU A 295 -34.77 26.79 2.52
C GLU A 295 -36.05 27.19 1.77
N ALA A 296 -36.71 26.26 1.06
CA ALA A 296 -37.99 26.52 0.42
C ALA A 296 -39.11 26.77 1.43
N LYS A 297 -39.11 25.99 2.54
CA LYS A 297 -40.09 26.18 3.64
C LYS A 297 -39.84 27.50 4.36
N GLU A 298 -38.57 27.85 4.65
CA GLU A 298 -38.19 29.13 5.27
C GLU A 298 -38.65 30.34 4.41
N ALA A 299 -38.59 30.19 3.08
CA ALA A 299 -39.00 31.20 2.13
C ALA A 299 -40.54 31.19 1.83
N GLY A 300 -41.30 30.31 2.48
CA GLY A 300 -42.78 30.18 2.25
C GLY A 300 -43.14 29.76 0.82
N ARG A 301 -42.26 29.06 0.09
CA ARG A 301 -42.47 28.69 -1.32
C ARG A 301 -42.65 27.19 -1.46
N PRO A 302 -43.58 26.75 -2.39
CA PRO A 302 -43.65 25.35 -2.71
C PRO A 302 -42.34 24.85 -3.36
N CYS A 303 -41.91 23.62 -3.00
CA CYS A 303 -40.70 23.01 -3.57
C CYS A 303 -41.09 21.89 -4.53
N GLY A 304 -40.97 22.19 -5.83
CA GLY A 304 -41.23 21.22 -6.89
C GLY A 304 -39.93 20.50 -7.34
N MET A 305 -40.11 19.48 -8.18
CA MET A 305 -38.98 18.78 -8.80
C MET A 305 -38.09 19.73 -9.59
N SER A 306 -38.65 20.73 -10.26
CA SER A 306 -37.93 21.75 -11.02
C SER A 306 -37.00 22.57 -10.15
N ASP A 307 -37.40 22.87 -8.91
CA ASP A 307 -36.61 23.71 -8.01
C ASP A 307 -35.42 22.94 -7.43
N LEU A 308 -35.59 21.64 -7.14
CA LEU A 308 -34.53 20.75 -6.73
C LEU A 308 -33.48 20.55 -7.85
N LEU A 309 -33.87 20.61 -9.12
CA LEU A 309 -32.99 20.47 -10.26
C LEU A 309 -32.23 21.75 -10.62
N LYS A 310 -32.76 22.95 -10.33
CA LYS A 310 -32.12 24.24 -10.66
C LYS A 310 -30.80 24.50 -9.92
N GLY A 311 -30.61 23.91 -8.74
CA GLY A 311 -29.44 24.20 -7.89
C GLY A 311 -28.23 23.33 -8.16
N LYS A 312 -28.36 22.23 -8.90
CA LYS A 312 -27.27 21.25 -9.15
C LYS A 312 -27.54 20.43 -10.42
N SER A 313 -26.47 19.93 -11.05
CA SER A 313 -26.53 19.04 -12.24
C SER A 313 -27.02 17.62 -11.91
N TRP A 314 -28.11 17.50 -11.16
CA TRP A 314 -28.69 16.19 -10.86
C TRP A 314 -29.63 15.71 -11.97
N SER A 315 -29.60 14.39 -12.23
CA SER A 315 -30.59 13.80 -13.12
C SER A 315 -31.95 13.66 -12.40
N PRO A 316 -33.09 13.82 -13.09
CA PRO A 316 -34.42 13.64 -12.47
C PRO A 316 -34.59 12.27 -11.79
N GLY A 317 -34.01 11.22 -12.36
CA GLY A 317 -34.04 9.88 -11.78
C GLY A 317 -33.30 9.78 -10.44
N ARG A 318 -32.20 10.56 -10.27
CA ARG A 318 -31.43 10.60 -9.02
C ARG A 318 -32.23 11.29 -7.92
N VAL A 319 -32.82 12.44 -8.21
CA VAL A 319 -33.67 13.19 -7.27
C VAL A 319 -34.87 12.35 -6.82
N ARG A 320 -35.57 11.64 -7.76
CA ARG A 320 -36.66 10.74 -7.41
C ARG A 320 -36.22 9.65 -6.42
N LYS A 321 -35.04 9.04 -6.62
CA LYS A 321 -34.52 8.00 -5.69
C LYS A 321 -34.22 8.59 -4.30
N LEU A 322 -33.68 9.80 -4.21
CA LEU A 322 -33.43 10.48 -2.95
C LEU A 322 -34.74 10.80 -2.22
N LEU A 323 -35.72 11.38 -2.92
CA LEU A 323 -37.01 11.71 -2.36
C LEU A 323 -37.79 10.46 -1.91
N ALA A 324 -37.75 9.37 -2.69
CA ALA A 324 -38.34 8.09 -2.29
C ALA A 324 -37.68 7.53 -1.02
N ALA A 325 -36.34 7.61 -0.91
CA ALA A 325 -35.62 7.20 0.30
C ALA A 325 -35.97 8.08 1.50
N MET A 326 -36.12 9.40 1.30
CA MET A 326 -36.56 10.33 2.34
C MET A 326 -37.98 10.09 2.80
N SER A 327 -38.86 9.74 1.88
CA SER A 327 -40.27 9.38 2.20
C SER A 327 -40.36 8.07 2.98
N LEU A 328 -39.58 7.05 2.57
CA LEU A 328 -39.48 5.78 3.30
C LEU A 328 -38.92 5.95 4.72
N ALA A 329 -37.95 6.85 4.87
CA ALA A 329 -37.34 7.20 6.17
C ALA A 329 -38.26 8.12 7.02
N GLY A 330 -39.38 8.57 6.48
CA GLY A 330 -40.30 9.48 7.17
C GLY A 330 -39.77 10.91 7.32
N HIS A 331 -38.84 11.35 6.47
CA HIS A 331 -38.23 12.69 6.54
C HIS A 331 -38.89 13.69 5.58
N ALA A 332 -39.52 13.23 4.53
CA ALA A 332 -40.23 14.09 3.57
C ALA A 332 -41.52 13.47 3.11
N ASN A 333 -42.52 14.33 2.86
CA ASN A 333 -43.81 13.95 2.28
C ASN A 333 -44.03 14.71 0.97
N PHE A 334 -44.87 14.13 0.09
CA PHE A 334 -45.32 14.80 -1.10
C PHE A 334 -46.80 15.27 -0.89
N ASP A 335 -47.01 16.56 -1.06
CA ASP A 335 -48.33 17.17 -1.06
C ASP A 335 -48.66 17.69 -2.47
N THR A 336 -49.88 17.47 -2.93
CA THR A 336 -50.33 17.89 -4.27
C THR A 336 -50.30 19.42 -4.47
N ASN A 337 -50.48 20.19 -3.39
CA ASN A 337 -50.52 21.65 -3.43
C ASN A 337 -49.15 22.31 -3.11
N LEU A 338 -48.37 21.72 -2.18
CA LEU A 338 -47.14 22.28 -1.68
C LEU A 338 -45.90 21.61 -2.31
N GLY A 339 -46.08 20.55 -3.10
CA GLY A 339 -44.99 19.76 -3.62
C GLY A 339 -44.32 18.90 -2.54
N TYR A 340 -42.97 18.85 -2.52
CA TYR A 340 -42.24 18.10 -1.50
C TYR A 340 -42.07 18.97 -0.25
N SER A 341 -42.40 18.42 0.92
CA SER A 341 -42.35 19.08 2.22
C SER A 341 -41.65 18.19 3.23
N LEU A 342 -40.99 18.81 4.23
CA LEU A 342 -40.33 18.11 5.34
C LEU A 342 -41.38 17.70 6.39
N THR A 343 -41.26 16.49 6.91
CA THR A 343 -41.96 16.06 8.12
C THR A 343 -41.33 16.72 9.36
N SER A 344 -41.91 16.49 10.55
CA SER A 344 -41.30 16.98 11.81
C SER A 344 -39.89 16.41 12.03
N THR A 345 -39.69 15.11 11.82
CA THR A 345 -38.37 14.46 11.91
C THR A 345 -37.41 14.93 10.83
N GLY A 346 -37.86 15.10 9.59
CA GLY A 346 -37.06 15.65 8.50
C GLY A 346 -36.67 17.10 8.74
N HIS A 347 -37.55 17.89 9.39
CA HIS A 347 -37.23 19.28 9.75
C HIS A 347 -36.11 19.38 10.79
N THR A 348 -36.13 18.54 11.83
CA THR A 348 -35.06 18.50 12.83
C THR A 348 -33.69 18.17 12.19
N LEU A 349 -33.64 17.13 11.35
CA LEU A 349 -32.44 16.77 10.61
C LEU A 349 -31.96 17.88 9.66
N ALA A 350 -32.91 18.54 8.97
CA ALA A 350 -32.59 19.65 8.08
C ALA A 350 -31.99 20.83 8.82
N VAL A 351 -32.51 21.14 10.02
CA VAL A 351 -31.96 22.20 10.90
C VAL A 351 -30.50 21.89 11.23
N GLU A 352 -30.17 20.67 11.67
CA GLU A 352 -28.79 20.29 11.97
C GLU A 352 -27.86 20.43 10.76
N VAL A 353 -28.28 19.98 9.58
CA VAL A 353 -27.52 20.09 8.33
C VAL A 353 -27.29 21.56 7.98
N VAL A 354 -28.33 22.41 8.10
CA VAL A 354 -28.23 23.84 7.76
C VAL A 354 -27.39 24.60 8.77
N GLN A 355 -27.54 24.33 10.08
CA GLN A 355 -26.69 24.92 11.13
C GLN A 355 -25.21 24.63 10.88
N ARG A 356 -24.86 23.35 10.72
CA ARG A 356 -23.48 22.93 10.43
C ARG A 356 -22.93 23.60 9.18
N ARG A 357 -23.72 23.69 8.11
CA ARG A 357 -23.27 24.33 6.87
C ARG A 357 -23.08 25.83 7.01
N ARG A 358 -23.99 26.53 7.69
CA ARG A 358 -23.90 27.96 7.92
C ARG A 358 -22.69 28.29 8.79
N LEU A 359 -22.39 27.48 9.82
CA LEU A 359 -21.17 27.59 10.62
C LEU A 359 -19.92 27.43 9.76
N TRP A 360 -19.83 26.35 8.95
CA TRP A 360 -18.68 26.16 8.07
C TRP A 360 -18.49 27.30 7.08
N GLN A 361 -19.55 27.88 6.55
CA GLN A 361 -19.45 29.06 5.69
C GLN A 361 -18.84 30.27 6.43
N GLN A 362 -19.22 30.49 7.68
CA GLN A 362 -18.62 31.57 8.50
C GLN A 362 -17.16 31.26 8.82
N VAL A 363 -16.82 30.03 9.19
CA VAL A 363 -15.42 29.65 9.43
C VAL A 363 -14.56 29.86 8.18
N ILE A 364 -15.04 29.50 7.00
CA ILE A 364 -14.31 29.71 5.74
C ILE A 364 -14.09 31.22 5.48
N ASN A 365 -15.07 32.04 5.79
CA ASN A 365 -15.00 33.49 5.55
C ASN A 365 -14.12 34.23 6.57
N GLU A 366 -14.23 33.87 7.86
CA GLU A 366 -13.55 34.64 8.94
C GLU A 366 -12.21 33.96 9.36
N PHE A 367 -12.08 32.64 9.24
CA PHE A 367 -10.93 31.87 9.70
C PHE A 367 -10.43 30.86 8.64
N PRO A 368 -10.01 31.31 7.46
CA PRO A 368 -9.60 30.40 6.37
C PRO A 368 -8.43 29.48 6.76
N ASP A 369 -7.56 29.89 7.67
CA ASP A 369 -6.40 29.15 8.14
C ASP A 369 -6.76 27.90 8.98
N LEU A 370 -7.97 27.85 9.55
CA LEU A 370 -8.46 26.71 10.33
C LEU A 370 -9.12 25.64 9.44
N VAL A 371 -9.26 25.92 8.14
CA VAL A 371 -9.95 25.02 7.21
C VAL A 371 -8.99 23.95 6.67
N PRO A 372 -9.24 22.65 6.92
CA PRO A 372 -8.37 21.59 6.38
C PRO A 372 -8.48 21.49 4.85
N VAL A 373 -7.32 21.56 4.17
CA VAL A 373 -7.21 21.63 2.69
C VAL A 373 -7.73 20.38 1.95
N ALA A 374 -8.00 19.27 2.64
CA ALA A 374 -8.16 17.97 1.98
C ALA A 374 -9.46 17.19 2.26
N GLN A 375 -10.49 17.78 2.90
CA GLN A 375 -11.68 17.00 3.28
C GLN A 375 -13.00 17.74 3.04
N PRO A 376 -14.10 17.02 2.68
CA PRO A 376 -15.41 17.65 2.56
C PRO A 376 -15.90 18.13 3.94
N LEU A 377 -15.84 19.43 4.14
CA LEU A 377 -16.17 20.13 5.39
C LEU A 377 -17.64 19.97 5.80
N SER A 378 -18.52 19.70 4.86
CA SER A 378 -19.97 19.67 5.07
C SER A 378 -20.47 18.61 6.07
N ARG A 379 -19.63 17.67 6.50
CA ARG A 379 -20.02 16.53 7.34
C ARG A 379 -19.40 16.48 8.70
N ARG A 380 -18.25 17.10 8.91
CA ARG A 380 -17.64 17.11 10.23
C ARG A 380 -18.31 18.15 11.12
N PRO A 381 -18.60 17.80 12.36
CA PRO A 381 -18.96 18.81 13.36
C PRO A 381 -17.87 19.87 13.38
N VAL A 382 -18.28 21.14 13.43
CA VAL A 382 -17.33 22.27 13.44
C VAL A 382 -16.48 22.21 14.71
N GLU A 383 -17.07 21.72 15.79
CA GLU A 383 -16.50 21.57 17.12
C GLU A 383 -15.29 20.62 17.21
N GLU A 384 -15.13 19.73 16.23
CA GLU A 384 -13.96 18.84 16.16
C GLU A 384 -12.69 19.54 15.69
N ILE A 385 -12.82 20.68 15.00
CA ILE A 385 -11.71 21.34 14.31
C ILE A 385 -11.51 22.75 14.84
N VAL A 386 -12.61 23.43 15.16
CA VAL A 386 -12.62 24.84 15.59
C VAL A 386 -12.79 24.91 17.13
N PRO A 387 -12.00 25.74 17.82
CA PRO A 387 -12.15 25.93 19.26
C PRO A 387 -13.58 26.33 19.66
N PRO A 388 -14.11 25.83 20.80
CA PRO A 388 -15.49 26.03 21.19
C PRO A 388 -15.85 27.55 21.37
N GLU A 389 -14.90 28.37 21.76
CA GLU A 389 -15.09 29.80 21.92
C GLU A 389 -15.44 30.49 20.59
N ILE A 390 -14.75 30.12 19.52
CA ILE A 390 -15.00 30.60 18.15
C ILE A 390 -16.36 30.14 17.66
N VAL A 391 -16.71 28.86 17.91
CA VAL A 391 -18.01 28.31 17.51
C VAL A 391 -19.15 29.08 18.16
N LEU A 392 -19.06 29.38 19.47
CA LEU A 392 -20.06 30.13 20.19
C LEU A 392 -20.20 31.60 19.68
N ASP A 393 -19.09 32.26 19.34
CA ASP A 393 -19.11 33.61 18.74
C ASP A 393 -19.82 33.58 17.36
N LEU A 394 -19.47 32.59 16.51
CA LEU A 394 -20.09 32.45 15.18
C LEU A 394 -21.59 32.12 15.27
N GLU A 395 -22.00 31.27 16.21
CA GLU A 395 -23.42 31.01 16.48
C GLU A 395 -24.12 32.29 16.92
N GLY A 396 -23.53 33.07 17.82
CA GLY A 396 -24.06 34.35 18.26
C GLY A 396 -24.27 35.33 17.10
N LYS A 397 -23.28 35.45 16.21
CA LYS A 397 -23.38 36.26 14.99
C LYS A 397 -24.48 35.81 14.06
N LEU A 398 -24.60 34.51 13.83
CA LEU A 398 -25.64 33.92 12.98
C LEU A 398 -27.05 34.15 13.56
N ARG A 399 -27.20 34.08 14.89
CA ARG A 399 -28.46 34.41 15.58
C ARG A 399 -28.81 35.89 15.44
N ALA A 400 -27.84 36.76 15.62
CA ALA A 400 -28.05 38.23 15.52
C ALA A 400 -28.54 38.66 14.13
N ILE A 401 -28.12 37.98 13.07
CA ILE A 401 -28.59 38.24 11.68
C ILE A 401 -29.78 37.40 11.27
N GLY A 402 -30.43 36.69 12.23
CA GLY A 402 -31.62 35.86 11.95
C GLY A 402 -31.35 34.64 11.02
N ARG A 403 -30.11 34.20 10.90
CA ARG A 403 -29.71 33.07 10.05
C ARG A 403 -29.43 31.78 10.81
N TRP A 404 -29.70 31.74 12.11
CA TRP A 404 -29.58 30.56 12.93
C TRP A 404 -30.92 29.86 13.04
N PRO A 405 -31.18 28.72 12.37
CA PRO A 405 -32.43 28.00 12.47
C PRO A 405 -32.54 27.34 13.85
N GLU A 406 -33.71 27.50 14.50
CA GLU A 406 -33.97 26.89 15.80
C GLU A 406 -34.63 25.53 15.64
N VAL A 407 -34.24 24.59 16.50
CA VAL A 407 -34.93 23.30 16.60
C VAL A 407 -36.27 23.54 17.26
N PRO A 408 -37.40 23.12 16.66
CA PRO A 408 -38.72 23.26 17.31
C PRO A 408 -38.71 22.58 18.68
N ALA A 409 -39.24 23.24 19.68
CA ALA A 409 -39.21 22.82 21.11
C ALA A 409 -39.90 21.47 21.41
N ALA A 410 -40.47 20.80 20.43
CA ALA A 410 -41.27 19.60 20.57
C ALA A 410 -40.51 18.27 20.57
N TYR A 411 -39.15 18.27 20.42
CA TYR A 411 -38.40 17.02 20.40
C TYR A 411 -37.14 17.10 21.31
N PRO A 412 -37.07 16.25 22.36
CA PRO A 412 -35.85 16.12 23.18
C PRO A 412 -34.70 15.52 22.34
N ARG A 413 -33.48 16.05 22.53
CA ARG A 413 -32.24 15.67 21.84
C ARG A 413 -31.80 14.17 22.04
N GLU A 414 -32.53 13.39 22.81
CA GLU A 414 -32.17 12.02 23.22
C GLU A 414 -32.63 10.91 22.24
N ALA A 415 -33.27 11.23 21.11
CA ALA A 415 -33.83 10.21 20.21
C ALA A 415 -32.97 9.93 18.95
N VAL A 416 -31.73 10.45 18.87
CA VAL A 416 -30.84 10.23 17.72
C VAL A 416 -29.44 9.83 18.23
N LEU A 417 -29.34 8.60 18.73
CA LEU A 417 -28.09 7.85 18.88
C LEU A 417 -28.19 6.52 18.14
#